data_1fa3d535356402d674d338ce5049472a
#
_entry.id   1fa3d535356402d674d338ce5049472a
#
_cell.length_a   1.000
_cell.length_b   1.000
_cell.length_c   1.000
_cell.angle_alpha   90.00
_cell.angle_beta   90.00
_cell.angle_gamma   90.00
#
_symmetry.space_group_name_H-M   'P 1'
#
loop_
_entity.id
_entity.type
_entity.pdbx_description
1 polymer ?
#
loop_
_entity_poly.entity_id
_entity_poly.type
_entity_poly.pdbx_seq_one_letter_code
_entity_poly.pdbx_strand_id
1 'polypeptide(L)'
;MSAPQAGDENHDEPANVTYPPSAASETNTPARRVLSRRFFLSSAATGAAALVVAACGQSDPTPSPLPTSPFPTPTPRQPSSPLPGASGPNHAYLPYVAKDGNPLDLGPEPTMTPTPTKTPTEQPPTATPTPQATPFPPGPPSKLGIFVGHNDPAVFDLVKTQGVSVVKTLELDANFVAEIKRASPHTKIIGRIALDQINLAAIDPIAEARRFVDAVLPYADDPARRPYFDGWESYNEPVAGTYDEMARLGEFEAERTRLLGDRGIRSVIGNFGTGQPPMEQWPAFLPAIQTAIQYDGWLGLHEYSAPTMYYLSSVEGKGRYPGVTPQDTGWLTLRYRKVYNEVLNPAGLQLPLVMTELGVDGLVQNRPGPPDGRGWQDFQGYWAENGYGLWGPGAYVEQLVWYDNAMRQDDYVIGGTIYALAPTAGWESYDIRGACAGVLQQYLSVHAAA
;
A
#
# COMPACT_ATOMS: atom_id res chain seq x y z
N MET A 1 -14.88 -27.14 -77.07
CA MET A 1 -16.32 -27.29 -77.30
C MET A 1 -17.03 -26.79 -76.01
N SER A 2 -17.71 -25.67 -76.27
CA SER A 2 -18.93 -25.17 -75.63
C SER A 2 -18.95 -24.91 -74.15
N ALA A 3 -18.88 -23.65 -73.82
CA ALA A 3 -19.64 -23.04 -72.74
C ALA A 3 -21.16 -23.05 -73.09
N PRO A 4 -22.09 -22.86 -72.13
CA PRO A 4 -22.62 -21.52 -71.89
C PRO A 4 -22.96 -21.18 -70.38
N GLN A 5 -22.84 -19.86 -70.10
CA GLN A 5 -23.83 -18.84 -69.77
C GLN A 5 -24.47 -19.00 -68.35
N ALA A 6 -24.16 -18.13 -67.46
CA ALA A 6 -24.72 -16.83 -67.03
C ALA A 6 -26.21 -16.86 -66.59
N GLY A 7 -26.48 -16.49 -65.36
CA GLY A 7 -27.79 -16.21 -64.76
C GLY A 7 -27.61 -15.52 -63.43
N ASP A 8 -27.69 -14.24 -63.44
CA ASP A 8 -28.36 -13.19 -62.64
C ASP A 8 -28.51 -13.41 -61.13
N GLU A 9 -27.85 -12.58 -60.44
CA GLU A 9 -28.24 -11.49 -59.50
C GLU A 9 -29.52 -11.67 -58.70
N ASN A 10 -29.36 -11.68 -57.40
CA ASN A 10 -30.24 -10.91 -56.50
C ASN A 10 -29.44 -10.43 -55.29
N HIS A 11 -29.25 -9.11 -55.22
CA HIS A 11 -28.88 -8.38 -54.05
C HIS A 11 -30.06 -8.34 -53.08
N ASP A 12 -29.91 -8.91 -51.88
CA ASP A 12 -30.74 -8.57 -50.73
C ASP A 12 -29.90 -7.79 -49.73
N GLU A 13 -30.19 -6.49 -49.67
CA GLU A 13 -29.76 -5.59 -48.60
C GLU A 13 -30.36 -6.06 -47.25
N PRO A 14 -29.59 -6.08 -46.15
CA PRO A 14 -30.21 -6.27 -44.83
C PRO A 14 -30.86 -4.96 -44.38
N ALA A 15 -32.12 -5.11 -43.98
CA ALA A 15 -33.01 -4.07 -43.50
C ALA A 15 -32.43 -3.27 -42.35
N ASN A 16 -32.51 -1.97 -42.52
CA ASN A 16 -32.20 -0.92 -41.54
C ASN A 16 -33.18 -1.01 -40.37
N VAL A 17 -32.77 -1.53 -39.21
CA VAL A 17 -33.55 -1.53 -37.97
C VAL A 17 -33.36 -0.17 -37.29
N THR A 18 -34.33 0.71 -37.51
CA THR A 18 -34.47 1.97 -36.80
C THR A 18 -34.97 1.69 -35.38
N TYR A 19 -34.15 1.97 -34.37
CA TYR A 19 -34.59 2.06 -32.97
C TYR A 19 -35.32 3.39 -32.74
N PRO A 20 -36.45 3.40 -32.02
CA PRO A 20 -37.11 4.63 -31.63
C PRO A 20 -36.30 5.37 -30.56
N PRO A 21 -36.35 6.71 -30.48
CA PRO A 21 -35.62 7.48 -29.47
C PRO A 21 -36.21 7.15 -28.08
N SER A 22 -35.34 6.67 -27.20
CA SER A 22 -35.62 6.45 -25.80
C SER A 22 -35.90 7.78 -25.12
N ALA A 23 -37.04 7.89 -24.48
CA ALA A 23 -37.39 9.02 -23.63
C ALA A 23 -36.39 9.20 -22.53
N ALA A 24 -35.93 10.44 -22.33
CA ALA A 24 -35.13 10.83 -21.20
C ALA A 24 -35.87 10.54 -19.89
N SER A 25 -35.50 9.50 -19.18
CA SER A 25 -35.85 9.32 -17.79
C SER A 25 -34.77 9.96 -16.96
N GLU A 26 -35.14 10.96 -16.19
CA GLU A 26 -34.33 11.47 -15.08
C GLU A 26 -34.04 10.31 -14.13
N THR A 27 -32.89 9.67 -14.26
CA THR A 27 -32.42 8.72 -13.28
C THR A 27 -31.76 9.48 -12.17
N ASN A 28 -32.47 9.60 -11.06
CA ASN A 28 -31.91 9.79 -9.73
C ASN A 28 -30.79 8.75 -9.55
N THR A 29 -29.57 9.17 -9.75
CA THR A 29 -28.40 8.37 -9.44
C THR A 29 -28.35 8.28 -7.91
N PRO A 30 -28.51 7.12 -7.28
CA PRO A 30 -28.28 7.02 -5.86
C PRO A 30 -26.82 7.38 -5.63
N ALA A 31 -26.57 8.39 -4.80
CA ALA A 31 -25.25 8.71 -4.31
C ALA A 31 -24.62 7.40 -3.84
N ARG A 32 -23.57 6.92 -4.54
CA ARG A 32 -22.77 5.78 -4.13
C ARG A 32 -22.32 6.09 -2.71
N ARG A 33 -22.91 5.43 -1.74
CA ARG A 33 -22.36 5.38 -0.39
C ARG A 33 -21.03 4.66 -0.53
N VAL A 34 -19.97 5.43 -0.68
CA VAL A 34 -18.63 4.98 -0.38
C VAL A 34 -18.71 4.60 1.10
N LEU A 35 -18.86 3.31 1.38
CA LEU A 35 -18.69 2.77 2.73
C LEU A 35 -17.22 3.02 3.05
N SER A 36 -17.00 4.16 3.66
CA SER A 36 -15.68 4.67 3.92
C SER A 36 -15.04 3.81 5.00
N ARG A 37 -13.75 3.62 4.91
CA ARG A 37 -12.83 3.18 5.95
C ARG A 37 -13.17 3.72 7.36
N ARG A 38 -13.99 4.78 7.47
CA ARG A 38 -14.51 5.35 8.73
C ARG A 38 -15.18 4.32 9.66
N PHE A 39 -15.82 3.30 9.13
CA PHE A 39 -16.50 2.29 9.96
C PHE A 39 -15.51 1.38 10.69
N PHE A 40 -14.30 1.20 10.15
CA PHE A 40 -13.31 0.27 10.64
C PHE A 40 -12.58 0.71 11.90
N LEU A 41 -12.20 1.98 11.96
CA LEU A 41 -11.44 2.50 13.08
C LEU A 41 -12.32 2.73 14.32
N SER A 42 -13.66 2.88 14.15
CA SER A 42 -14.58 3.03 15.30
C SER A 42 -14.88 1.71 16.02
N SER A 43 -14.87 0.58 15.33
CA SER A 43 -15.14 -0.71 15.94
C SER A 43 -13.97 -1.23 16.79
N ALA A 44 -12.75 -0.88 16.45
CA ALA A 44 -11.57 -1.28 17.23
C ALA A 44 -11.45 -0.55 18.57
N ALA A 45 -12.04 0.66 18.69
CA ALA A 45 -11.99 1.44 19.95
C ALA A 45 -13.07 1.05 20.95
N THR A 46 -14.18 0.45 20.51
CA THR A 46 -15.29 0.02 21.39
C THR A 46 -15.17 -1.41 21.91
N GLY A 47 -14.37 -2.26 21.27
CA GLY A 47 -14.14 -3.64 21.70
C GLY A 47 -13.26 -3.81 22.94
N ALA A 48 -12.42 -2.82 23.25
CA ALA A 48 -11.50 -2.88 24.39
C ALA A 48 -12.08 -2.43 25.73
N ALA A 49 -13.29 -1.84 25.75
CA ALA A 49 -13.92 -1.32 26.98
C ALA A 49 -14.97 -2.23 27.59
N ALA A 50 -15.33 -3.36 26.99
CA ALA A 50 -16.44 -4.20 27.44
C ALA A 50 -16.05 -5.55 28.07
N LEU A 51 -14.77 -5.81 28.35
CA LEU A 51 -14.29 -7.12 28.86
C LEU A 51 -13.61 -7.06 30.24
N VAL A 52 -14.02 -6.19 31.11
CA VAL A 52 -13.54 -6.11 32.54
C VAL A 52 -14.68 -6.17 33.53
N VAL A 53 -15.76 -6.89 33.33
CA VAL A 53 -16.67 -7.29 34.42
C VAL A 53 -17.35 -8.61 34.06
N ALA A 54 -16.70 -9.74 34.27
CA ALA A 54 -17.31 -11.01 34.62
C ALA A 54 -16.24 -12.13 34.70
N ALA A 55 -15.49 -12.19 35.76
CA ALA A 55 -14.76 -13.40 36.16
C ALA A 55 -14.78 -13.54 37.67
N CYS A 56 -15.87 -14.10 38.18
CA CYS A 56 -15.89 -14.76 39.48
C CYS A 56 -16.78 -15.99 39.38
N GLY A 57 -16.13 -17.17 39.43
CA GLY A 57 -16.75 -18.41 39.87
C GLY A 57 -17.13 -19.39 38.76
N GLN A 58 -16.27 -20.34 38.48
CA GLN A 58 -16.56 -21.76 38.68
C GLN A 58 -15.34 -22.63 38.27
N SER A 59 -15.21 -23.71 39.01
CA SER A 59 -14.15 -24.70 39.10
C SER A 59 -13.74 -25.42 37.82
N ASP A 60 -12.41 -25.66 37.71
CA ASP A 60 -11.70 -26.41 36.66
C ASP A 60 -12.18 -27.84 36.42
N PRO A 61 -12.21 -28.33 35.18
CA PRO A 61 -11.95 -29.72 34.86
C PRO A 61 -10.54 -29.90 34.26
N THR A 62 -9.83 -30.87 34.81
CA THR A 62 -8.49 -31.35 34.42
C THR A 62 -8.36 -31.65 32.95
N PRO A 63 -7.31 -31.18 32.24
CA PRO A 63 -7.11 -31.50 30.84
C PRO A 63 -6.55 -32.91 30.66
N SER A 64 -7.13 -33.65 29.74
CA SER A 64 -6.59 -34.93 29.22
C SER A 64 -5.36 -34.69 28.33
N PRO A 65 -4.37 -35.60 28.32
CA PRO A 65 -3.16 -35.43 27.53
C PRO A 65 -3.39 -35.63 26.04
N LEU A 66 -2.85 -34.69 25.23
CA LEU A 66 -2.79 -34.76 23.78
C LEU A 66 -1.81 -35.84 23.29
N PRO A 67 -2.07 -36.48 22.15
CA PRO A 67 -1.17 -37.47 21.57
C PRO A 67 0.11 -36.87 21.03
N THR A 68 1.25 -37.48 21.35
CA THR A 68 2.58 -37.09 20.89
C THR A 68 2.76 -37.31 19.40
N SER A 69 3.16 -36.30 18.68
CA SER A 69 3.51 -36.28 17.25
C SER A 69 4.90 -36.92 17.03
N PRO A 70 5.12 -37.68 15.96
CA PRO A 70 6.39 -38.32 15.63
C PRO A 70 7.29 -37.48 14.71
N PHE A 71 7.42 -36.17 14.90
CA PHE A 71 8.37 -35.38 14.11
C PHE A 71 9.63 -35.04 14.91
N PRO A 72 10.82 -35.13 14.29
CA PRO A 72 12.07 -34.85 14.97
C PRO A 72 12.25 -33.38 15.30
N THR A 73 12.69 -33.11 16.52
CA THR A 73 13.01 -31.80 17.05
C THR A 73 14.18 -31.17 16.27
N PRO A 74 14.09 -29.97 15.75
CA PRO A 74 15.24 -29.29 15.15
C PRO A 74 16.24 -28.88 16.23
N THR A 75 17.51 -29.20 15.99
CA THR A 75 18.65 -28.83 16.81
C THR A 75 18.86 -27.30 16.79
N PRO A 76 19.06 -26.62 17.94
CA PRO A 76 19.32 -25.18 17.96
C PRO A 76 20.65 -24.88 17.27
N ARG A 77 20.63 -23.97 16.28
CA ARG A 77 21.84 -23.38 15.73
C ARG A 77 22.47 -22.44 16.77
N GLN A 78 23.74 -22.65 17.08
CA GLN A 78 24.53 -21.73 17.85
C GLN A 78 24.65 -20.37 17.12
N PRO A 79 24.63 -19.25 17.86
CA PRO A 79 24.89 -17.94 17.25
C PRO A 79 26.34 -17.86 16.78
N SER A 80 26.54 -17.49 15.52
CA SER A 80 27.83 -17.18 14.94
C SER A 80 28.41 -15.92 15.58
N SER A 81 29.67 -16.01 15.99
CA SER A 81 30.45 -14.90 16.56
C SER A 81 30.54 -13.69 15.62
N PRO A 82 30.57 -12.47 16.13
CA PRO A 82 30.68 -11.28 15.30
C PRO A 82 32.10 -11.16 14.74
N LEU A 83 32.18 -10.81 13.45
CA LEU A 83 33.43 -10.42 12.78
C LEU A 83 33.90 -9.06 13.31
N PRO A 84 35.22 -8.83 13.49
CA PRO A 84 35.72 -7.58 14.00
C PRO A 84 35.87 -6.51 12.91
N GLY A 85 35.37 -5.32 13.22
CA GLY A 85 35.95 -4.05 12.83
C GLY A 85 35.73 -3.54 11.42
N ALA A 86 34.71 -2.68 11.26
CA ALA A 86 34.79 -1.53 10.38
C ALA A 86 34.17 -0.33 11.10
N SER A 87 35.02 0.45 11.75
CA SER A 87 34.66 1.76 12.27
C SER A 87 34.71 2.79 11.12
N GLY A 88 33.54 3.14 10.63
CA GLY A 88 33.27 4.30 9.79
C GLY A 88 32.11 5.08 10.39
N PRO A 89 32.12 6.43 10.36
CA PRO A 89 31.07 7.21 11.00
C PRO A 89 29.74 7.03 10.25
N ASN A 90 28.81 6.31 10.87
CA ASN A 90 27.42 6.30 10.47
C ASN A 90 26.81 7.68 10.74
N HIS A 91 26.76 8.53 9.73
CA HIS A 91 25.85 9.66 9.76
C HIS A 91 24.45 9.14 9.52
N ALA A 92 23.75 8.78 10.61
CA ALA A 92 22.32 8.66 10.60
C ALA A 92 21.76 10.06 10.26
N TYR A 93 21.01 10.16 9.16
CA TYR A 93 20.19 11.32 8.87
C TYR A 93 19.08 11.36 9.93
N LEU A 94 19.30 12.16 10.97
CA LEU A 94 18.24 12.61 11.87
C LEU A 94 17.59 13.83 11.22
N PRO A 95 16.26 13.94 11.23
CA PRO A 95 15.61 15.19 10.87
C PRO A 95 16.11 16.29 11.79
N TYR A 96 16.35 17.46 11.21
CA TYR A 96 16.84 18.65 11.89
C TYR A 96 15.83 19.06 12.97
N VAL A 97 16.09 18.69 14.20
CA VAL A 97 15.35 19.21 15.36
C VAL A 97 16.01 20.52 15.76
N ALA A 98 15.29 21.62 15.57
CA ALA A 98 15.70 22.93 16.10
C ALA A 98 15.79 22.81 17.63
N LYS A 99 16.99 23.04 18.15
CA LYS A 99 17.27 23.11 19.56
C LYS A 99 16.65 24.37 20.12
N ASP A 100 15.93 24.21 21.19
CA ASP A 100 15.31 25.19 22.10
C ASP A 100 15.53 26.67 21.79
N GLY A 101 14.47 27.34 21.30
CA GLY A 101 14.42 28.76 21.09
C GLY A 101 14.30 29.54 22.40
N ASN A 102 15.32 30.24 22.77
CA ASN A 102 15.20 31.43 23.62
C ASN A 102 15.43 32.66 22.74
N PRO A 103 14.59 33.69 22.81
CA PRO A 103 14.81 34.92 22.05
C PRO A 103 16.05 35.62 22.58
N LEU A 104 16.98 35.92 21.68
CA LEU A 104 18.13 36.79 21.97
C LEU A 104 17.61 38.21 22.15
N ASP A 105 17.83 38.74 23.36
CA ASP A 105 17.63 40.13 23.73
C ASP A 105 18.66 41.01 22.99
N LEU A 106 18.20 41.71 21.95
CA LEU A 106 19.00 42.71 21.25
C LEU A 106 18.71 44.06 21.90
N GLY A 107 19.70 44.52 22.66
CA GLY A 107 19.68 45.85 23.27
C GLY A 107 19.57 46.98 22.26
N PRO A 108 19.31 48.26 22.72
CA PRO A 108 18.82 49.33 21.87
C PRO A 108 19.86 49.79 20.83
N GLU A 109 19.38 50.02 19.61
CA GLU A 109 20.13 50.53 18.47
C GLU A 109 20.66 51.95 18.71
N PRO A 110 21.91 52.26 18.27
CA PRO A 110 22.43 53.64 18.25
C PRO A 110 21.84 54.43 17.06
N THR A 111 21.31 55.60 17.35
CA THR A 111 20.78 56.56 16.39
C THR A 111 21.89 57.12 15.50
N MET A 112 21.87 56.86 14.21
CA MET A 112 22.78 57.41 13.22
C MET A 112 22.18 58.59 12.45
N THR A 113 22.86 59.68 12.36
CA THR A 113 22.53 60.90 11.61
C THR A 113 22.68 60.66 10.10
N PRO A 114 21.75 61.11 9.24
CA PRO A 114 21.81 60.85 7.82
C PRO A 114 22.86 61.66 7.08
N THR A 115 23.72 60.99 6.33
CA THR A 115 24.63 61.54 5.33
C THR A 115 23.93 61.51 3.95
N PRO A 116 24.08 62.54 3.09
CA PRO A 116 23.32 62.61 1.82
C PRO A 116 23.79 61.53 0.82
N THR A 117 22.83 60.78 0.36
CA THR A 117 23.00 59.63 -0.52
C THR A 117 23.17 60.06 -1.98
N LYS A 118 24.23 59.57 -2.62
CA LYS A 118 24.36 59.49 -4.10
C LYS A 118 23.40 58.40 -4.58
N THR A 119 22.57 58.70 -5.57
CA THR A 119 21.64 57.76 -6.21
C THR A 119 22.41 56.59 -6.79
N PRO A 120 22.18 55.34 -6.36
CA PRO A 120 22.79 54.19 -6.98
C PRO A 120 22.13 53.87 -8.30
N THR A 121 22.93 53.58 -9.31
CA THR A 121 22.48 52.95 -10.57
C THR A 121 21.91 51.54 -10.23
N GLU A 122 20.65 51.32 -10.59
CA GLU A 122 19.96 50.05 -10.38
C GLU A 122 20.73 48.91 -11.11
N GLN A 123 21.36 48.09 -10.34
CA GLN A 123 21.96 46.82 -10.83
C GLN A 123 20.83 45.80 -11.02
N PRO A 124 20.75 45.08 -12.17
CA PRO A 124 19.72 44.07 -12.37
C PRO A 124 19.72 43.08 -11.19
N PRO A 125 18.57 42.61 -10.71
CA PRO A 125 18.52 41.65 -9.63
C PRO A 125 19.30 40.41 -9.99
N THR A 126 20.33 40.12 -9.21
CA THR A 126 21.07 38.85 -9.30
C THR A 126 20.08 37.74 -9.00
N ALA A 127 19.85 36.84 -9.98
CA ALA A 127 18.98 35.68 -9.80
C ALA A 127 19.43 34.94 -8.54
N THR A 128 18.54 34.87 -7.55
CA THR A 128 18.75 34.06 -6.36
C THR A 128 18.97 32.61 -6.84
N PRO A 129 20.09 31.97 -6.50
CA PRO A 129 20.29 30.58 -6.91
C PRO A 129 19.14 29.73 -6.36
N THR A 130 18.41 29.08 -7.23
CA THR A 130 17.41 28.06 -6.83
C THR A 130 18.15 27.06 -5.94
N PRO A 131 17.62 26.73 -4.75
CA PRO A 131 18.22 25.71 -3.90
C PRO A 131 18.38 24.43 -4.72
N GLN A 132 19.60 24.03 -4.98
CA GLN A 132 19.87 22.78 -5.65
C GLN A 132 19.55 21.67 -4.64
N ALA A 133 18.46 20.93 -4.89
CA ALA A 133 18.09 19.81 -4.04
C ALA A 133 19.32 18.89 -3.92
N THR A 134 19.72 18.57 -2.69
CA THR A 134 20.79 17.59 -2.46
C THR A 134 20.31 16.25 -3.02
N PRO A 135 20.98 15.66 -4.01
CA PRO A 135 20.56 14.39 -4.57
C PRO A 135 20.58 13.33 -3.47
N PHE A 136 19.60 12.39 -3.50
CA PHE A 136 19.61 11.25 -2.59
C PHE A 136 20.91 10.46 -2.75
N PRO A 137 21.54 9.99 -1.65
CA PRO A 137 22.71 9.15 -1.76
C PRO A 137 22.34 7.81 -2.41
N PRO A 138 23.25 7.23 -3.23
CA PRO A 138 23.06 5.87 -3.74
C PRO A 138 22.92 4.86 -2.60
N GLY A 139 22.08 3.85 -2.82
CA GLY A 139 21.79 2.83 -1.81
C GLY A 139 21.37 1.49 -2.42
N PRO A 140 21.02 0.52 -1.56
CA PRO A 140 20.49 -0.76 -2.04
C PRO A 140 19.16 -0.56 -2.77
N PRO A 141 18.73 -1.55 -3.59
CA PRO A 141 17.48 -1.47 -4.34
C PRO A 141 16.28 -1.08 -3.46
N SER A 142 15.45 -0.18 -3.96
CA SER A 142 14.22 0.24 -3.28
C SER A 142 13.18 -0.88 -3.28
N LYS A 143 12.39 -0.93 -2.21
CA LYS A 143 11.16 -1.73 -2.11
C LYS A 143 9.90 -0.90 -2.36
N LEU A 144 10.03 0.38 -2.72
CA LEU A 144 8.88 1.20 -3.12
C LEU A 144 8.38 0.78 -4.49
N GLY A 145 7.07 0.81 -4.60
CA GLY A 145 6.31 0.59 -5.80
C GLY A 145 5.25 1.67 -5.97
N ILE A 146 4.39 1.53 -6.97
CA ILE A 146 3.30 2.47 -7.25
C ILE A 146 1.98 1.75 -7.46
N PHE A 147 0.90 2.29 -6.88
CA PHE A 147 -0.46 1.93 -7.25
C PHE A 147 -0.91 2.81 -8.41
N VAL A 148 -1.38 2.20 -9.48
CA VAL A 148 -1.81 2.89 -10.71
C VAL A 148 -3.32 2.76 -10.87
N GLY A 149 -4.03 3.89 -10.87
CA GLY A 149 -5.48 3.91 -11.09
C GLY A 149 -5.86 3.75 -12.54
N HIS A 150 -5.13 4.43 -13.42
CA HIS A 150 -5.29 4.34 -14.88
C HIS A 150 -3.97 4.66 -15.60
N ASN A 151 -3.88 4.36 -16.89
CA ASN A 151 -2.70 4.61 -17.70
C ASN A 151 -2.33 6.11 -17.70
N ASP A 152 -1.07 6.39 -17.34
CA ASP A 152 -0.51 7.75 -17.31
C ASP A 152 0.99 7.68 -17.66
N PRO A 153 1.52 8.63 -18.48
CA PRO A 153 2.95 8.65 -18.85
C PRO A 153 3.92 8.67 -17.66
N ALA A 154 3.55 9.27 -16.52
CA ALA A 154 4.38 9.32 -15.33
C ALA A 154 4.70 7.92 -14.75
N VAL A 155 3.88 6.90 -15.04
CA VAL A 155 4.17 5.52 -14.67
C VAL A 155 5.49 5.08 -15.31
N PHE A 156 5.63 5.32 -16.61
CA PHE A 156 6.82 4.90 -17.37
C PHE A 156 8.06 5.67 -16.98
N ASP A 157 7.92 6.95 -16.62
CA ASP A 157 9.05 7.76 -16.14
C ASP A 157 9.61 7.23 -14.83
N LEU A 158 8.73 6.78 -13.91
CA LEU A 158 9.15 6.14 -12.67
C LEU A 158 9.74 4.74 -12.92
N VAL A 159 9.08 3.91 -13.72
CA VAL A 159 9.52 2.53 -13.96
C VAL A 159 10.88 2.47 -14.67
N LYS A 160 11.15 3.40 -15.60
CA LYS A 160 12.46 3.52 -16.30
C LYS A 160 13.64 3.76 -15.34
N THR A 161 13.43 4.23 -14.14
CA THR A 161 14.49 4.36 -13.13
C THR A 161 15.09 3.02 -12.69
N GLN A 162 14.41 1.91 -12.96
CA GLN A 162 14.73 0.56 -12.45
C GLN A 162 14.62 0.43 -10.92
N GLY A 163 14.11 1.45 -10.21
CA GLY A 163 13.94 1.45 -8.75
C GLY A 163 12.54 1.06 -8.28
N VAL A 164 11.57 0.91 -9.19
CA VAL A 164 10.20 0.50 -8.85
C VAL A 164 10.15 -1.01 -8.61
N SER A 165 9.88 -1.44 -7.39
CA SER A 165 9.82 -2.87 -7.03
C SER A 165 8.52 -3.54 -7.48
N VAL A 166 7.38 -2.88 -7.29
CA VAL A 166 6.04 -3.41 -7.55
C VAL A 166 5.15 -2.33 -8.18
N VAL A 167 4.37 -2.73 -9.17
CA VAL A 167 3.24 -1.96 -9.68
C VAL A 167 1.96 -2.72 -9.36
N LYS A 168 1.07 -2.13 -8.57
CA LYS A 168 -0.32 -2.59 -8.45
C LYS A 168 -1.18 -1.75 -9.39
N THR A 169 -2.07 -2.38 -10.16
CA THR A 169 -2.85 -1.64 -11.15
C THR A 169 -4.30 -2.09 -11.29
N LEU A 170 -5.17 -1.10 -11.50
CA LEU A 170 -6.53 -1.29 -12.01
C LEU A 170 -6.58 -1.18 -13.54
N GLU A 171 -5.51 -0.67 -14.16
CA GLU A 171 -5.36 -0.65 -15.61
C GLU A 171 -4.86 -2.02 -16.07
N LEU A 172 -5.69 -2.71 -16.82
CA LEU A 172 -5.44 -4.09 -17.24
C LEU A 172 -5.16 -4.22 -18.73
N ASP A 173 -4.89 -3.12 -19.43
CA ASP A 173 -4.51 -3.16 -20.84
C ASP A 173 -3.19 -3.93 -21.04
N ALA A 174 -3.17 -4.86 -22.00
CA ALA A 174 -2.03 -5.72 -22.25
C ALA A 174 -0.78 -4.95 -22.70
N ASN A 175 -0.94 -3.88 -23.49
CA ASN A 175 0.19 -3.08 -23.97
C ASN A 175 0.78 -2.25 -22.83
N PHE A 176 -0.08 -1.72 -21.93
CA PHE A 176 0.34 -0.97 -20.75
C PHE A 176 1.26 -1.82 -19.86
N VAL A 177 0.82 -3.02 -19.47
CA VAL A 177 1.63 -3.90 -18.59
C VAL A 177 2.86 -4.47 -19.31
N ALA A 178 2.77 -4.74 -20.62
CA ALA A 178 3.91 -5.16 -21.45
C ALA A 178 4.97 -4.05 -21.51
N GLU A 179 4.57 -2.79 -21.59
CA GLU A 179 5.50 -1.67 -21.61
C GLU A 179 6.22 -1.49 -20.26
N ILE A 180 5.51 -1.66 -19.14
CA ILE A 180 6.14 -1.68 -17.80
C ILE A 180 7.22 -2.77 -17.74
N LYS A 181 6.89 -4.00 -18.14
CA LYS A 181 7.87 -5.11 -18.14
C LYS A 181 9.03 -4.90 -19.10
N ARG A 182 8.81 -4.23 -20.24
CA ARG A 182 9.90 -3.87 -21.17
C ARG A 182 10.82 -2.82 -20.57
N ALA A 183 10.25 -1.82 -19.90
CA ALA A 183 11.01 -0.76 -19.23
C ALA A 183 11.74 -1.25 -17.98
N SER A 184 11.17 -2.20 -17.22
CA SER A 184 11.73 -2.75 -15.99
C SER A 184 11.30 -4.22 -15.80
N PRO A 185 12.08 -5.19 -16.32
CA PRO A 185 11.71 -6.61 -16.27
C PRO A 185 11.57 -7.18 -14.86
N HIS A 186 12.29 -6.64 -13.87
CA HIS A 186 12.26 -7.10 -12.49
C HIS A 186 11.06 -6.55 -11.70
N THR A 187 10.45 -5.44 -12.14
CA THR A 187 9.27 -4.88 -11.49
C THR A 187 8.13 -5.90 -11.48
N LYS A 188 7.61 -6.21 -10.28
CA LYS A 188 6.45 -7.10 -10.14
C LYS A 188 5.18 -6.35 -10.50
N ILE A 189 4.24 -7.01 -11.18
CA ILE A 189 2.94 -6.42 -11.51
C ILE A 189 1.83 -7.22 -10.87
N ILE A 190 0.99 -6.55 -10.08
CA ILE A 190 -0.18 -7.11 -9.42
C ILE A 190 -1.43 -6.49 -10.03
N GLY A 191 -2.31 -7.34 -10.55
CA GLY A 191 -3.60 -6.94 -11.09
C GLY A 191 -4.71 -7.00 -10.05
N ARG A 192 -5.67 -6.08 -10.15
CA ARG A 192 -6.92 -6.14 -9.40
C ARG A 192 -8.09 -5.75 -10.30
N ILE A 193 -9.14 -6.59 -10.32
CA ILE A 193 -10.42 -6.22 -10.91
C ILE A 193 -11.26 -5.43 -9.90
N ALA A 194 -12.05 -4.47 -10.38
CA ALA A 194 -12.97 -3.71 -9.53
C ALA A 194 -14.22 -4.55 -9.25
N LEU A 195 -14.41 -4.95 -8.01
CA LEU A 195 -15.59 -5.65 -7.53
C LEU A 195 -16.21 -4.91 -6.35
N ASP A 196 -17.51 -5.12 -6.13
CA ASP A 196 -18.18 -4.65 -4.92
C ASP A 196 -17.62 -5.35 -3.68
N GLN A 197 -17.78 -4.73 -2.51
CA GLN A 197 -17.31 -5.28 -1.24
C GLN A 197 -17.95 -6.64 -0.96
N ILE A 198 -17.14 -7.62 -0.57
CA ILE A 198 -17.61 -8.95 -0.16
C ILE A 198 -18.45 -8.87 1.13
N ASN A 199 -19.57 -9.59 1.18
CA ASN A 199 -20.40 -9.70 2.37
C ASN A 199 -20.12 -11.01 3.11
N LEU A 200 -19.17 -11.00 4.02
CA LEU A 200 -18.71 -12.19 4.75
C LEU A 200 -19.78 -12.80 5.67
N ALA A 201 -20.79 -12.04 6.07
CA ALA A 201 -21.87 -12.56 6.92
C ALA A 201 -22.79 -13.57 6.20
N ALA A 202 -22.88 -13.48 4.87
CA ALA A 202 -23.88 -14.20 4.07
C ALA A 202 -23.33 -15.06 2.92
N ILE A 203 -22.00 -15.11 2.72
CA ILE A 203 -21.43 -15.87 1.61
C ILE A 203 -21.35 -17.38 1.90
N ASP A 204 -21.43 -18.19 0.82
CA ASP A 204 -20.81 -19.50 0.73
C ASP A 204 -19.38 -19.30 0.21
N PRO A 205 -18.34 -19.55 1.01
CA PRO A 205 -16.95 -19.25 0.64
C PRO A 205 -16.50 -19.94 -0.66
N ILE A 206 -16.91 -21.19 -0.85
CA ILE A 206 -16.51 -22.00 -2.00
C ILE A 206 -17.19 -21.54 -3.29
N ALA A 207 -18.49 -21.24 -3.21
CA ALA A 207 -19.24 -20.70 -4.34
C ALA A 207 -18.72 -19.31 -4.72
N GLU A 208 -18.39 -18.48 -3.72
CA GLU A 208 -17.84 -17.14 -3.92
C GLU A 208 -16.45 -17.19 -4.55
N ALA A 209 -15.58 -18.12 -4.13
CA ALA A 209 -14.26 -18.33 -4.73
C ALA A 209 -14.37 -18.67 -6.22
N ARG A 210 -15.29 -19.55 -6.59
CA ARG A 210 -15.54 -19.88 -8.00
C ARG A 210 -16.05 -18.66 -8.78
N ARG A 211 -17.02 -17.93 -8.23
CA ARG A 211 -17.55 -16.71 -8.85
C ARG A 211 -16.46 -15.68 -9.07
N PHE A 212 -15.59 -15.47 -8.09
CA PHE A 212 -14.45 -14.56 -8.21
C PHE A 212 -13.47 -15.02 -9.30
N VAL A 213 -13.12 -16.31 -9.32
CA VAL A 213 -12.21 -16.88 -10.30
C VAL A 213 -12.77 -16.71 -11.70
N ASP A 214 -14.06 -17.01 -11.93
CA ASP A 214 -14.72 -16.80 -13.20
C ASP A 214 -14.68 -15.33 -13.67
N ALA A 215 -14.75 -14.38 -12.74
CA ALA A 215 -14.67 -12.95 -13.05
C ALA A 215 -13.24 -12.49 -13.38
N VAL A 216 -12.19 -13.08 -12.78
CA VAL A 216 -10.81 -12.65 -12.99
C VAL A 216 -10.12 -13.37 -14.16
N LEU A 217 -10.52 -14.61 -14.48
CA LEU A 217 -9.90 -15.42 -15.53
C LEU A 217 -9.85 -14.74 -16.91
N PRO A 218 -10.86 -13.97 -17.37
CA PRO A 218 -10.78 -13.24 -18.65
C PRO A 218 -9.59 -12.26 -18.74
N TYR A 219 -9.02 -11.89 -17.62
CA TYR A 219 -7.82 -11.05 -17.53
C TYR A 219 -6.57 -11.86 -17.15
N ALA A 220 -6.68 -12.70 -16.12
CA ALA A 220 -5.53 -13.40 -15.54
C ALA A 220 -5.02 -14.57 -16.39
N ASP A 221 -5.90 -15.18 -17.17
CA ASP A 221 -5.55 -16.30 -18.08
C ASP A 221 -5.51 -15.90 -19.56
N ASP A 222 -5.72 -14.63 -19.86
CA ASP A 222 -5.58 -14.10 -21.22
C ASP A 222 -4.14 -14.18 -21.70
N PRO A 223 -3.84 -14.85 -22.82
CA PRO A 223 -2.47 -15.00 -23.34
C PRO A 223 -1.75 -13.67 -23.59
N ALA A 224 -2.48 -12.58 -23.86
CA ALA A 224 -1.90 -11.25 -24.09
C ALA A 224 -1.47 -10.57 -22.77
N ARG A 225 -2.01 -10.95 -21.61
CA ARG A 225 -1.77 -10.35 -20.28
C ARG A 225 -0.97 -11.26 -19.37
N ARG A 226 -1.25 -12.55 -19.38
CA ARG A 226 -0.69 -13.55 -18.48
C ARG A 226 0.84 -13.50 -18.33
N PRO A 227 1.66 -13.24 -19.38
CA PRO A 227 3.12 -13.18 -19.24
C PRO A 227 3.63 -12.01 -18.38
N TYR A 228 2.79 -11.02 -18.11
CA TYR A 228 3.21 -9.76 -17.52
C TYR A 228 2.77 -9.61 -16.06
N PHE A 229 1.67 -10.25 -15.66
CA PHE A 229 1.20 -10.19 -14.28
C PHE A 229 1.89 -11.25 -13.42
N ASP A 230 2.47 -10.81 -12.30
CA ASP A 230 3.12 -11.68 -11.31
C ASP A 230 2.15 -12.19 -10.24
N GLY A 231 0.99 -11.54 -10.05
CA GLY A 231 -0.04 -11.96 -9.09
C GLY A 231 -1.34 -11.19 -9.25
N TRP A 232 -2.40 -11.72 -8.62
CA TRP A 232 -3.75 -11.15 -8.65
C TRP A 232 -4.33 -11.03 -7.27
N GLU A 233 -4.78 -9.82 -6.91
CA GLU A 233 -5.51 -9.57 -5.67
C GLU A 233 -6.92 -10.17 -5.70
N SER A 234 -7.47 -10.32 -4.51
CA SER A 234 -8.88 -10.61 -4.28
C SER A 234 -9.69 -9.33 -4.06
N TYR A 235 -10.61 -9.37 -3.11
CA TYR A 235 -11.40 -8.21 -2.70
C TYR A 235 -10.52 -7.15 -2.02
N ASN A 236 -10.85 -5.89 -2.25
CA ASN A 236 -10.19 -4.78 -1.59
C ASN A 236 -10.65 -4.64 -0.14
N GLU A 237 -9.71 -4.66 0.80
CA GLU A 237 -9.96 -4.42 2.23
C GLU A 237 -11.19 -5.18 2.77
N PRO A 238 -11.22 -6.52 2.65
CA PRO A 238 -12.34 -7.30 3.12
C PRO A 238 -12.51 -7.14 4.64
N VAL A 239 -13.77 -7.04 5.08
CA VAL A 239 -14.13 -6.76 6.46
C VAL A 239 -14.68 -8.00 7.13
N ALA A 240 -13.98 -8.51 8.13
CA ALA A 240 -14.51 -9.53 9.03
C ALA A 240 -14.79 -8.91 10.41
N GLY A 241 -16.07 -8.80 10.77
CA GLY A 241 -16.48 -8.29 12.08
C GLY A 241 -16.40 -9.34 13.18
N THR A 242 -16.28 -10.62 12.82
CA THR A 242 -16.24 -11.74 13.76
C THR A 242 -15.19 -12.76 13.34
N TYR A 243 -14.83 -13.66 14.28
CA TYR A 243 -13.95 -14.79 14.00
C TYR A 243 -14.51 -15.72 12.90
N ASP A 244 -15.83 -15.97 12.91
CA ASP A 244 -16.49 -16.82 11.91
C ASP A 244 -16.51 -16.18 10.52
N GLU A 245 -16.63 -14.86 10.44
CA GLU A 245 -16.49 -14.14 9.17
C GLU A 245 -15.05 -14.21 8.64
N MET A 246 -14.05 -14.11 9.52
CA MET A 246 -12.66 -14.29 9.15
C MET A 246 -12.39 -15.73 8.69
N ALA A 247 -13.00 -16.74 9.33
CA ALA A 247 -12.88 -18.12 8.89
C ALA A 247 -13.48 -18.32 7.48
N ARG A 248 -14.66 -17.74 7.20
CA ARG A 248 -15.25 -17.77 5.85
C ARG A 248 -14.37 -17.06 4.81
N LEU A 249 -13.74 -15.93 5.18
CA LEU A 249 -12.76 -15.28 4.30
C LEU A 249 -11.54 -16.18 4.07
N GLY A 250 -11.06 -16.86 5.11
CA GLY A 250 -9.98 -17.83 5.02
C GLY A 250 -10.29 -18.99 4.06
N GLU A 251 -11.50 -19.55 4.15
CA GLU A 251 -11.98 -20.60 3.24
C GLU A 251 -12.09 -20.09 1.79
N PHE A 252 -12.65 -18.89 1.60
CA PHE A 252 -12.74 -18.24 0.29
C PHE A 252 -11.36 -18.06 -0.33
N GLU A 253 -10.42 -17.49 0.41
CA GLU A 253 -9.06 -17.22 -0.09
C GLU A 253 -8.28 -18.51 -0.37
N ALA A 254 -8.48 -19.54 0.46
CA ALA A 254 -7.86 -20.84 0.23
C ALA A 254 -8.36 -21.48 -1.07
N GLU A 255 -9.69 -21.55 -1.28
CA GLU A 255 -10.24 -22.15 -2.50
C GLU A 255 -9.92 -21.29 -3.73
N ARG A 256 -10.00 -19.96 -3.65
CA ARG A 256 -9.61 -19.07 -4.74
C ARG A 256 -8.14 -19.30 -5.15
N THR A 257 -7.27 -19.38 -4.15
CA THR A 257 -5.83 -19.60 -4.37
C THR A 257 -5.57 -20.96 -5.02
N ARG A 258 -6.25 -22.01 -4.58
CA ARG A 258 -6.17 -23.34 -5.19
C ARG A 258 -6.62 -23.32 -6.66
N LEU A 259 -7.79 -22.71 -6.95
CA LEU A 259 -8.36 -22.65 -8.29
C LEU A 259 -7.48 -21.87 -9.29
N LEU A 260 -6.87 -20.77 -8.85
CA LEU A 260 -5.94 -19.98 -9.65
C LEU A 260 -4.57 -20.69 -9.77
N GLY A 261 -4.08 -21.25 -8.66
CA GLY A 261 -2.81 -21.97 -8.60
C GLY A 261 -2.77 -23.22 -9.47
N ASP A 262 -3.88 -23.98 -9.57
CA ASP A 262 -4.03 -25.10 -10.50
C ASP A 262 -3.85 -24.69 -11.97
N ARG A 263 -3.97 -23.38 -12.27
CA ARG A 263 -3.69 -22.78 -13.59
C ARG A 263 -2.34 -22.09 -13.67
N GLY A 264 -1.53 -22.15 -12.61
CA GLY A 264 -0.25 -21.44 -12.52
C GLY A 264 -0.41 -19.92 -12.42
N ILE A 265 -1.53 -19.42 -11.88
CA ILE A 265 -1.81 -18.01 -11.61
C ILE A 265 -1.65 -17.77 -10.12
N ARG A 266 -0.72 -16.87 -9.76
CA ARG A 266 -0.43 -16.55 -8.35
C ARG A 266 -1.51 -15.66 -7.75
N SER A 267 -1.92 -16.00 -6.52
CA SER A 267 -2.81 -15.20 -5.69
C SER A 267 -2.04 -14.26 -4.76
N VAL A 268 -2.56 -13.03 -4.60
CA VAL A 268 -2.23 -12.12 -3.49
C VAL A 268 -3.44 -12.13 -2.57
N ILE A 269 -3.29 -12.73 -1.38
CA ILE A 269 -4.38 -13.00 -0.45
C ILE A 269 -4.47 -11.91 0.63
N GLY A 270 -5.63 -11.75 1.24
CA GLY A 270 -5.85 -10.84 2.37
C GLY A 270 -6.19 -9.44 1.93
N ASN A 271 -5.21 -8.65 1.48
CA ASN A 271 -5.39 -7.24 1.08
C ASN A 271 -6.13 -6.43 2.15
N PHE A 272 -5.78 -6.70 3.42
CA PHE A 272 -6.44 -6.13 4.57
C PHE A 272 -6.16 -4.64 4.71
N GLY A 273 -7.19 -3.87 5.04
CA GLY A 273 -7.04 -2.46 5.39
C GLY A 273 -6.17 -2.24 6.61
N THR A 274 -5.66 -1.03 6.75
CA THR A 274 -4.74 -0.64 7.82
C THR A 274 -5.27 -1.01 9.21
N GLY A 275 -4.45 -1.70 9.99
CA GLY A 275 -4.80 -2.13 11.33
C GLY A 275 -5.70 -3.37 11.38
N GLN A 276 -6.04 -3.96 10.25
CA GLN A 276 -6.88 -5.14 10.13
C GLN A 276 -6.07 -6.38 9.71
N PRO A 277 -6.58 -7.59 10.04
CA PRO A 277 -7.58 -7.84 11.08
C PRO A 277 -7.01 -7.65 12.49
N PRO A 278 -7.86 -7.62 13.54
CA PRO A 278 -7.40 -7.75 14.93
C PRO A 278 -6.56 -9.01 15.12
N MET A 279 -5.57 -8.95 16.04
CA MET A 279 -4.59 -10.04 16.18
C MET A 279 -5.25 -11.38 16.52
N GLU A 280 -6.32 -11.38 17.30
CA GLU A 280 -7.09 -12.56 17.68
C GLU A 280 -7.85 -13.24 16.55
N GLN A 281 -8.02 -12.58 15.41
CA GLN A 281 -8.69 -13.17 14.24
C GLN A 281 -7.74 -13.87 13.27
N TRP A 282 -6.44 -13.59 13.34
CA TRP A 282 -5.45 -14.21 12.44
C TRP A 282 -5.47 -15.75 12.43
N PRO A 283 -5.71 -16.44 13.58
CA PRO A 283 -5.77 -17.91 13.55
C PRO A 283 -6.85 -18.46 12.61
N ALA A 284 -7.97 -17.75 12.42
CA ALA A 284 -9.02 -18.13 11.48
C ALA A 284 -8.60 -18.00 10.00
N PHE A 285 -7.59 -17.17 9.71
CA PHE A 285 -7.07 -16.94 8.36
C PHE A 285 -5.89 -17.85 7.99
N LEU A 286 -5.31 -18.58 8.94
CA LEU A 286 -4.13 -19.43 8.69
C LEU A 286 -4.33 -20.49 7.59
N PRO A 287 -5.53 -21.10 7.39
CA PRO A 287 -5.75 -22.00 6.26
C PRO A 287 -5.49 -21.36 4.90
N ALA A 288 -5.86 -20.09 4.72
CA ALA A 288 -5.56 -19.34 3.50
C ALA A 288 -4.05 -19.12 3.33
N ILE A 289 -3.34 -18.78 4.42
CA ILE A 289 -1.88 -18.61 4.44
C ILE A 289 -1.19 -19.94 4.01
N GLN A 290 -1.61 -21.06 4.59
CA GLN A 290 -1.06 -22.36 4.27
C GLN A 290 -1.26 -22.72 2.79
N THR A 291 -2.44 -22.47 2.26
CA THR A 291 -2.74 -22.67 0.84
C THR A 291 -1.93 -21.73 -0.05
N ALA A 292 -1.77 -20.47 0.35
CA ALA A 292 -0.95 -19.52 -0.41
C ALA A 292 0.51 -19.96 -0.47
N ILE A 293 1.08 -20.48 0.63
CA ILE A 293 2.43 -21.05 0.63
C ILE A 293 2.53 -22.23 -0.34
N GLN A 294 1.55 -23.12 -0.35
CA GLN A 294 1.51 -24.28 -1.24
C GLN A 294 1.51 -23.90 -2.73
N TYR A 295 0.87 -22.78 -3.08
CA TYR A 295 0.71 -22.31 -4.46
C TYR A 295 1.56 -21.09 -4.78
N ASP A 296 2.64 -20.85 -4.06
CA ASP A 296 3.58 -19.73 -4.26
C ASP A 296 2.88 -18.34 -4.25
N GLY A 297 1.85 -18.20 -3.42
CA GLY A 297 1.10 -16.96 -3.24
C GLY A 297 1.83 -15.92 -2.40
N TRP A 298 1.25 -14.74 -2.31
CA TRP A 298 1.74 -13.63 -1.50
C TRP A 298 0.66 -13.12 -0.55
N LEU A 299 1.08 -12.57 0.60
CA LEU A 299 0.19 -11.82 1.49
C LEU A 299 0.13 -10.36 1.03
N GLY A 300 -1.07 -9.82 0.93
CA GLY A 300 -1.32 -8.40 0.68
C GLY A 300 -1.79 -7.71 1.95
N LEU A 301 -1.19 -6.56 2.29
CA LEU A 301 -1.63 -5.69 3.38
C LEU A 301 -1.64 -4.23 2.91
N HIS A 302 -2.49 -3.40 3.55
CA HIS A 302 -2.45 -1.96 3.40
C HIS A 302 -1.92 -1.33 4.68
N GLU A 303 -0.95 -0.44 4.55
CA GLU A 303 -0.41 0.30 5.69
C GLU A 303 -0.39 1.79 5.43
N TYR A 304 -1.27 2.50 6.12
CA TYR A 304 -1.38 3.95 6.08
C TYR A 304 -1.24 4.53 7.48
N SER A 305 -0.77 5.76 7.58
CA SER A 305 -0.84 6.55 8.81
C SER A 305 -1.06 8.03 8.50
N ALA A 306 -1.39 8.83 9.50
CA ALA A 306 -1.52 10.28 9.42
C ALA A 306 -1.36 10.90 10.81
N PRO A 307 -0.81 12.12 10.91
CA PRO A 307 -0.52 13.05 9.83
C PRO A 307 0.76 12.72 9.03
N THR A 308 1.57 11.79 9.49
CA THR A 308 2.78 11.29 8.82
C THR A 308 2.77 9.77 8.77
N MET A 309 3.55 9.16 7.87
CA MET A 309 3.68 7.71 7.82
C MET A 309 4.30 7.09 9.08
N TYR A 310 5.10 7.83 9.82
CA TYR A 310 5.71 7.36 11.08
C TYR A 310 4.91 7.73 12.34
N TYR A 311 3.72 8.37 12.20
CA TYR A 311 2.85 8.64 13.34
C TYR A 311 2.43 7.35 14.04
N LEU A 312 2.52 7.33 15.37
CA LEU A 312 2.34 6.15 16.22
C LEU A 312 3.38 5.05 16.01
N SER A 313 4.47 5.33 15.30
CA SER A 313 5.63 4.45 15.24
C SER A 313 6.55 4.66 16.45
N SER A 314 7.51 3.75 16.63
CA SER A 314 8.53 3.88 17.69
C SER A 314 9.43 5.12 17.49
N VAL A 315 9.53 5.64 16.27
CA VAL A 315 10.34 6.83 15.95
C VAL A 315 9.82 8.06 16.67
N GLU A 316 8.50 8.28 16.71
CA GLU A 316 7.92 9.42 17.42
C GLU A 316 7.87 9.24 18.94
N GLY A 317 7.87 8.03 19.44
CA GLY A 317 7.86 7.72 20.88
C GLY A 317 6.64 8.19 21.64
N LYS A 318 5.67 8.83 20.97
CA LYS A 318 4.47 9.44 21.55
C LYS A 318 3.21 8.79 21.02
N GLY A 319 2.15 8.82 21.79
CA GLY A 319 0.80 8.47 21.33
C GLY A 319 0.61 7.03 20.91
N ARG A 320 1.36 6.10 21.46
CA ARG A 320 1.18 4.66 21.20
C ARG A 320 -0.17 4.19 21.71
N TYR A 321 -0.81 3.34 20.94
CA TYR A 321 -2.00 2.65 21.41
C TYR A 321 -1.63 1.61 22.49
N PRO A 322 -2.55 1.31 23.43
CA PRO A 322 -2.35 0.23 24.39
C PRO A 322 -2.00 -1.09 23.69
N GLY A 323 -1.02 -1.81 24.22
CA GLY A 323 -0.56 -3.08 23.65
C GLY A 323 0.50 -2.98 22.55
N VAL A 324 0.81 -1.78 22.06
CA VAL A 324 1.96 -1.58 21.15
C VAL A 324 3.24 -1.53 21.97
N THR A 325 4.19 -2.37 21.60
CA THR A 325 5.52 -2.45 22.23
C THR A 325 6.58 -1.75 21.37
N PRO A 326 7.77 -1.43 21.88
CA PRO A 326 8.87 -0.94 21.08
C PRO A 326 9.27 -1.87 19.92
N GLN A 327 9.05 -3.18 20.08
CA GLN A 327 9.34 -4.20 19.07
C GLN A 327 8.35 -4.19 17.91
N ASP A 328 7.12 -3.73 18.14
CA ASP A 328 6.12 -3.60 17.07
C ASP A 328 6.48 -2.51 16.05
N THR A 329 7.32 -1.56 16.43
CA THR A 329 7.78 -0.40 15.66
C THR A 329 6.68 0.53 15.15
N GLY A 330 5.42 0.12 15.16
CA GLY A 330 4.26 0.94 14.81
C GLY A 330 2.94 0.23 15.05
N TRP A 331 1.87 1.03 15.06
CA TRP A 331 0.51 0.52 15.21
C TRP A 331 -0.22 0.40 13.87
N LEU A 332 0.10 1.28 12.93
CA LEU A 332 -0.52 1.37 11.62
C LEU A 332 0.47 1.01 10.51
N THR A 333 1.56 1.75 10.38
CA THR A 333 2.71 1.40 9.54
C THR A 333 3.69 0.52 10.31
N LEU A 334 4.35 -0.39 9.63
CA LEU A 334 5.22 -1.45 10.18
C LEU A 334 4.50 -2.46 11.09
N ARG A 335 3.15 -2.44 11.11
CA ARG A 335 2.32 -3.39 11.84
C ARG A 335 2.49 -4.83 11.32
N TYR A 336 2.81 -5.00 10.05
CA TYR A 336 3.09 -6.32 9.48
C TYR A 336 4.13 -7.10 10.28
N ARG A 337 5.11 -6.43 10.89
CA ARG A 337 6.12 -7.06 11.74
C ARG A 337 5.49 -7.78 12.94
N LYS A 338 4.45 -7.19 13.53
CA LYS A 338 3.70 -7.81 14.61
C LYS A 338 3.01 -9.11 14.15
N VAL A 339 2.38 -9.06 12.97
CA VAL A 339 1.74 -10.23 12.36
C VAL A 339 2.75 -11.36 12.15
N TYR A 340 3.91 -11.04 11.58
CA TYR A 340 4.96 -12.02 11.37
C TYR A 340 5.52 -12.57 12.69
N ASN A 341 5.83 -11.71 13.64
CA ASN A 341 6.46 -12.11 14.90
C ASN A 341 5.52 -12.88 15.84
N GLU A 342 4.25 -12.53 15.88
CA GLU A 342 3.31 -13.10 16.85
C GLU A 342 2.40 -14.19 16.27
N VAL A 343 2.25 -14.25 14.94
CA VAL A 343 1.33 -15.20 14.30
C VAL A 343 2.08 -16.14 13.35
N LEU A 344 2.72 -15.59 12.30
CA LEU A 344 3.22 -16.43 11.20
C LEU A 344 4.50 -17.19 11.60
N ASN A 345 5.50 -16.51 12.17
CA ASN A 345 6.74 -17.15 12.59
C ASN A 345 6.53 -18.22 13.66
N PRO A 346 5.72 -18.00 14.72
CA PRO A 346 5.40 -19.04 15.69
C PRO A 346 4.67 -20.25 15.09
N ALA A 347 3.87 -20.03 14.04
CA ALA A 347 3.20 -21.09 13.30
C ALA A 347 4.10 -21.80 12.25
N GLY A 348 5.36 -21.35 12.09
CA GLY A 348 6.27 -21.87 11.08
C GLY A 348 5.88 -21.52 9.64
N LEU A 349 5.08 -20.48 9.45
CA LEU A 349 4.55 -20.05 8.17
C LEU A 349 5.38 -18.87 7.64
N GLN A 350 6.00 -19.05 6.48
CA GLN A 350 6.76 -18.02 5.79
C GLN A 350 6.10 -17.74 4.44
N LEU A 351 5.47 -16.58 4.32
CA LEU A 351 4.79 -16.13 3.11
C LEU A 351 5.38 -14.78 2.70
N PRO A 352 5.77 -14.57 1.43
CA PRO A 352 6.21 -13.26 0.97
C PRO A 352 5.09 -12.22 1.09
N LEU A 353 5.47 -10.99 1.43
CA LEU A 353 4.57 -9.88 1.73
C LEU A 353 4.69 -8.78 0.68
N VAL A 354 3.56 -8.25 0.25
CA VAL A 354 3.46 -7.00 -0.49
C VAL A 354 2.56 -6.03 0.26
N MET A 355 3.05 -4.81 0.54
CA MET A 355 2.15 -3.72 0.91
C MET A 355 1.43 -3.27 -0.34
N THR A 356 0.26 -3.84 -0.60
CA THR A 356 -0.48 -3.57 -1.83
C THR A 356 -1.11 -2.18 -1.87
N GLU A 357 -1.10 -1.46 -0.75
CA GLU A 357 -1.29 0.00 -0.67
C GLU A 357 -0.55 0.55 0.56
N LEU A 358 0.09 1.70 0.39
CA LEU A 358 0.73 2.43 1.49
C LEU A 358 0.69 3.95 1.25
N GLY A 359 0.84 4.71 2.34
CA GLY A 359 0.92 6.16 2.24
C GLY A 359 0.38 6.91 3.45
N VAL A 360 0.04 8.19 3.24
CA VAL A 360 -0.66 9.00 4.22
C VAL A 360 -2.15 8.95 3.95
N ASP A 361 -2.92 8.53 4.97
CA ASP A 361 -4.39 8.51 4.93
C ASP A 361 -4.98 9.12 6.20
N GLY A 362 -5.71 10.21 6.03
CA GLY A 362 -6.31 10.98 7.11
C GLY A 362 -7.48 10.33 7.84
N LEU A 363 -7.87 9.12 7.47
CA LEU A 363 -8.93 8.37 8.16
C LEU A 363 -8.48 7.79 9.52
N VAL A 364 -7.23 8.00 9.92
CA VAL A 364 -6.75 7.69 11.28
C VAL A 364 -7.49 8.55 12.30
N GLN A 365 -8.11 7.90 13.27
CA GLN A 365 -8.88 8.59 14.32
C GLN A 365 -7.97 9.24 15.37
N ASN A 366 -8.47 10.33 15.97
CA ASN A 366 -7.82 11.05 17.08
C ASN A 366 -6.39 11.53 16.74
N ARG A 367 -6.07 11.67 15.47
CA ARG A 367 -4.79 12.20 14.99
C ARG A 367 -4.77 13.74 15.05
N PRO A 368 -3.60 14.36 15.16
CA PRO A 368 -3.45 15.80 14.91
C PRO A 368 -3.54 16.13 13.42
N GLY A 369 -3.53 17.43 13.10
CA GLY A 369 -3.60 17.96 11.74
C GLY A 369 -5.01 18.24 11.25
N PRO A 370 -5.19 18.55 9.96
CA PRO A 370 -6.48 18.97 9.40
C PRO A 370 -7.53 17.87 9.60
N PRO A 371 -8.69 18.19 10.20
CA PRO A 371 -9.70 17.20 10.54
C PRO A 371 -10.28 16.49 9.31
N ASP A 372 -10.40 17.21 8.20
CA ASP A 372 -10.95 16.70 6.94
C ASP A 372 -9.88 16.23 5.94
N GLY A 373 -8.60 16.29 6.34
CA GLY A 373 -7.49 15.83 5.50
C GLY A 373 -7.62 14.34 5.18
N ARG A 374 -7.37 13.97 3.93
CA ARG A 374 -7.46 12.60 3.44
C ARG A 374 -6.10 12.09 2.95
N GLY A 375 -5.67 12.49 1.75
CA GLY A 375 -4.39 12.10 1.19
C GLY A 375 -3.25 13.03 1.63
N TRP A 376 -2.04 12.67 1.27
CA TRP A 376 -0.82 13.39 1.64
C TRP A 376 -0.85 14.90 1.28
N GLN A 377 -1.55 15.28 0.21
CA GLN A 377 -1.63 16.67 -0.23
C GLN A 377 -2.37 17.56 0.78
N ASP A 378 -3.31 17.01 1.53
CA ASP A 378 -4.07 17.75 2.54
C ASP A 378 -3.25 18.05 3.81
N PHE A 379 -2.12 17.35 3.98
CA PHE A 379 -1.26 17.51 5.16
C PHE A 379 -0.05 18.44 4.95
N GLN A 380 0.18 18.95 3.74
CA GLN A 380 1.36 19.77 3.43
C GLN A 380 1.47 21.01 4.32
N GLY A 381 0.36 21.73 4.55
CA GLY A 381 0.32 22.89 5.46
C GLY A 381 0.68 22.51 6.90
N TYR A 382 0.07 21.43 7.40
CA TYR A 382 0.38 20.90 8.72
C TYR A 382 1.86 20.51 8.86
N TRP A 383 2.46 19.90 7.84
CA TRP A 383 3.88 19.54 7.86
C TRP A 383 4.79 20.77 7.93
N ALA A 384 4.48 21.79 7.14
CA ALA A 384 5.24 23.04 7.16
C ALA A 384 5.19 23.75 8.52
N GLU A 385 4.01 23.80 9.15
CA GLU A 385 3.78 24.43 10.45
C GLU A 385 4.40 23.65 11.62
N ASN A 386 4.58 22.34 11.49
CA ASN A 386 5.05 21.48 12.57
C ASN A 386 6.47 20.91 12.35
N GLY A 387 7.22 21.45 11.39
CA GLY A 387 8.62 21.12 11.18
C GLY A 387 8.88 19.78 10.48
N TYR A 388 7.88 19.20 9.81
CA TYR A 388 8.02 17.97 9.02
C TYR A 388 8.52 18.23 7.58
N GLY A 389 8.70 19.48 7.18
CA GLY A 389 9.21 19.90 5.88
C GLY A 389 8.39 21.05 5.29
N LEU A 390 9.08 22.05 4.74
CA LEU A 390 8.45 23.25 4.16
C LEU A 390 7.85 23.01 2.78
N TRP A 391 8.30 21.98 2.08
CA TRP A 391 7.85 21.63 0.74
C TRP A 391 7.21 20.24 0.74
N GLY A 392 5.89 20.20 0.61
CA GLY A 392 5.08 19.01 0.78
C GLY A 392 5.51 17.80 -0.04
N PRO A 393 5.79 17.89 -1.36
CA PRO A 393 6.28 16.76 -2.16
C PRO A 393 7.58 16.15 -1.61
N GLY A 394 8.55 16.99 -1.21
CA GLY A 394 9.79 16.52 -0.58
C GLY A 394 9.53 15.85 0.76
N ALA A 395 8.75 16.51 1.63
CA ALA A 395 8.39 15.98 2.94
C ALA A 395 7.65 14.63 2.86
N TYR A 396 6.83 14.43 1.83
CA TYR A 396 6.17 13.14 1.62
C TYR A 396 7.16 12.06 1.17
N VAL A 397 8.01 12.38 0.20
CA VAL A 397 9.01 11.40 -0.29
C VAL A 397 9.99 11.03 0.83
N GLU A 398 10.40 11.95 1.72
CA GLU A 398 11.22 11.61 2.90
C GLU A 398 10.53 10.59 3.81
N GLN A 399 9.22 10.69 4.02
CA GLN A 399 8.45 9.71 4.78
C GLN A 399 8.39 8.35 4.08
N LEU A 400 8.22 8.35 2.75
CA LEU A 400 8.29 7.14 1.94
C LEU A 400 9.68 6.48 2.00
N VAL A 401 10.75 7.27 1.97
CA VAL A 401 12.14 6.79 2.13
C VAL A 401 12.36 6.18 3.51
N TRP A 402 11.81 6.78 4.58
CA TRP A 402 11.83 6.18 5.91
C TRP A 402 11.18 4.79 5.91
N TYR A 403 10.02 4.65 5.27
CA TYR A 403 9.30 3.39 5.21
C TYR A 403 10.04 2.35 4.34
N ASP A 404 10.62 2.79 3.22
CA ASP A 404 11.45 1.95 2.36
C ASP A 404 12.66 1.38 3.10
N ASN A 405 13.36 2.25 3.87
CA ASN A 405 14.46 1.82 4.71
C ASN A 405 14.06 0.76 5.74
N ALA A 406 12.85 0.84 6.28
CA ALA A 406 12.33 -0.16 7.18
C ALA A 406 11.99 -1.47 6.46
N MET A 407 11.26 -1.40 5.32
CA MET A 407 10.92 -2.59 4.54
C MET A 407 12.14 -3.35 4.03
N ARG A 408 13.23 -2.65 3.70
CA ARG A 408 14.47 -3.29 3.23
C ARG A 408 15.15 -4.17 4.27
N GLN A 409 14.83 -3.99 5.55
CA GLN A 409 15.36 -4.83 6.63
C GLN A 409 14.67 -6.20 6.74
N ASP A 410 13.52 -6.37 6.09
CA ASP A 410 12.67 -7.53 6.20
C ASP A 410 12.66 -8.30 4.87
N ASP A 411 13.45 -9.37 4.78
CA ASP A 411 13.69 -10.11 3.53
C ASP A 411 12.41 -10.69 2.90
N TYR A 412 11.40 -11.00 3.73
CA TYR A 412 10.10 -11.49 3.27
C TYR A 412 9.23 -10.41 2.61
N VAL A 413 9.58 -9.11 2.71
CA VAL A 413 8.86 -8.03 2.03
C VAL A 413 9.36 -7.90 0.59
N ILE A 414 8.47 -8.13 -0.38
CA ILE A 414 8.75 -7.94 -1.81
C ILE A 414 8.82 -6.44 -2.13
N GLY A 415 7.86 -5.67 -1.64
CA GLY A 415 7.77 -4.24 -1.83
C GLY A 415 6.43 -3.67 -1.38
N GLY A 416 6.23 -2.36 -1.64
CA GLY A 416 4.99 -1.71 -1.27
C GLY A 416 4.58 -0.59 -2.22
N THR A 417 3.30 -0.53 -2.60
CA THR A 417 2.79 0.39 -3.62
C THR A 417 2.21 1.65 -3.00
N ILE A 418 2.80 2.79 -3.34
CA ILE A 418 2.35 4.12 -2.91
C ILE A 418 0.99 4.40 -3.54
N TYR A 419 -0.01 4.69 -2.72
CA TYR A 419 -1.33 5.09 -3.17
C TYR A 419 -1.39 6.62 -3.30
N ALA A 420 -1.60 7.22 -4.54
CA ALA A 420 -1.69 6.54 -5.80
C ALA A 420 -1.12 7.41 -6.92
N LEU A 421 -0.73 6.80 -8.01
CA LEU A 421 -0.43 7.51 -9.25
C LEU A 421 -1.64 7.45 -10.17
N ALA A 422 -2.06 8.59 -10.69
CA ALA A 422 -3.26 8.72 -11.52
C ALA A 422 -4.49 8.05 -10.88
N PRO A 423 -4.90 8.46 -9.67
CA PRO A 423 -6.03 7.86 -8.98
C PRO A 423 -7.35 8.09 -9.71
N THR A 424 -8.35 7.29 -9.38
CA THR A 424 -9.72 7.52 -9.82
C THR A 424 -10.33 8.76 -9.14
N ALA A 425 -11.38 9.32 -9.72
CA ALA A 425 -12.07 10.50 -9.18
C ALA A 425 -12.45 10.34 -7.70
N GLY A 426 -12.25 11.42 -6.92
CA GLY A 426 -12.48 11.46 -5.47
C GLY A 426 -11.27 11.06 -4.63
N TRP A 427 -10.12 10.74 -5.25
CA TRP A 427 -8.86 10.39 -4.59
C TRP A 427 -7.71 11.31 -4.97
N GLU A 428 -8.03 12.52 -5.45
CA GLU A 428 -7.06 13.48 -5.99
C GLU A 428 -6.01 13.90 -4.97
N SER A 429 -6.35 13.99 -3.68
CA SER A 429 -5.41 14.36 -2.61
C SER A 429 -4.32 13.31 -2.33
N TYR A 430 -4.47 12.12 -2.91
CA TYR A 430 -3.45 11.05 -2.84
C TYR A 430 -2.51 11.05 -4.06
N ASP A 431 -2.83 11.81 -5.10
CA ASP A 431 -2.11 11.78 -6.38
C ASP A 431 -0.65 12.23 -6.22
N ILE A 432 0.28 11.34 -6.62
CA ILE A 432 1.72 11.61 -6.56
C ILE A 432 2.31 12.17 -7.85
N ARG A 433 1.49 12.44 -8.88
CA ARG A 433 1.98 13.05 -10.12
C ARG A 433 2.62 14.43 -9.89
N GLY A 434 3.32 14.93 -10.89
CA GLY A 434 3.97 16.24 -10.84
C GLY A 434 5.21 16.25 -9.95
N ALA A 435 5.31 17.22 -9.04
CA ALA A 435 6.52 17.43 -8.24
C ALA A 435 6.87 16.23 -7.34
N CYS A 436 5.87 15.55 -6.78
CA CYS A 436 6.11 14.36 -5.95
C CYS A 436 6.74 13.23 -6.76
N ALA A 437 6.20 12.92 -7.96
CA ALA A 437 6.78 11.92 -8.85
C ALA A 437 8.22 12.30 -9.27
N GLY A 438 8.49 13.60 -9.51
CA GLY A 438 9.84 14.07 -9.84
C GLY A 438 10.86 13.83 -8.73
N VAL A 439 10.48 14.04 -7.45
CA VAL A 439 11.36 13.75 -6.31
C VAL A 439 11.51 12.24 -6.11
N LEU A 440 10.41 11.50 -6.24
CA LEU A 440 10.43 10.04 -6.13
C LEU A 440 11.31 9.41 -7.22
N GLN A 441 11.26 9.95 -8.46
CA GLN A 441 12.11 9.51 -9.56
C GLN A 441 13.61 9.68 -9.24
N GLN A 442 14.01 10.80 -8.61
CA GLN A 442 15.39 11.02 -8.19
C GLN A 442 15.83 9.96 -7.17
N TYR A 443 14.98 9.67 -6.17
CA TYR A 443 15.26 8.62 -5.19
C TYR A 443 15.40 7.24 -5.84
N LEU A 444 14.42 6.84 -6.64
CA LEU A 444 14.39 5.54 -7.28
C LEU A 444 15.57 5.32 -8.24
N SER A 445 16.04 6.39 -8.91
CA SER A 445 17.17 6.30 -9.86
C SER A 445 18.50 5.92 -9.18
N VAL A 446 18.69 6.24 -7.91
CA VAL A 446 19.89 5.90 -7.14
C VAL A 446 19.70 4.66 -6.25
N HIS A 447 18.51 4.07 -6.28
CA HIS A 447 18.10 2.84 -5.61
C HIS A 447 17.55 1.81 -6.59
N ALA A 448 18.09 1.77 -7.80
CA ALA A 448 17.69 0.85 -8.86
C ALA A 448 18.05 -0.60 -8.49
N ALA A 449 17.26 -1.55 -9.01
CA ALA A 449 17.66 -2.95 -9.02
C ALA A 449 18.90 -3.14 -9.91
N ALA A 450 19.82 -4.01 -9.49
CA ALA A 450 21.06 -4.28 -10.21
C ALA A 450 20.85 -5.06 -11.52
#